data_a8e82318e668f3ebdcd81b81881f47c4
#
_entry.id   a8e82318e668f3ebdcd81b81881f47c4
#
_cell.length_a   1.000
_cell.length_b   1.000
_cell.length_c   1.000
_cell.angle_alpha   90.00
_cell.angle_beta   90.00
_cell.angle_gamma   90.00
#
_symmetry.space_group_name_H-M   'P 1'
#
loop_
_entity.id
_entity.type
_entity.pdbx_description
1 polymer ?
#
loop_
_entity_poly.entity_id
_entity_poly.type
_entity_poly.pdbx_seq_one_letter_code
_entity_poly.pdbx_strand_id
1 'polypeptide(L)'
;MQKEEIYKKFEELDKVAALGGGVVRIDKQHEAGRMTARERIDMLLDKGTFVELDKFVTHRCTNFGMEKNKIPGDGVVSGYGKIEGRQVFVYAYDFTAYGGTLSSTNAAKIVKVQTLALKNGAPVIALNDSGGARIQEGVGSLAGYASIFYQNTMASGVVPQISAILGPCAGGACYSPALTDFIFMVKEKSHMFITGPDVVKAVTHETVEKEELGGAYVHSSKSGVTHFVCDTEEETLMSIRELLSFLPSNNMEDAPSLPCSDDIRRETVSYTHLTLPTIL
;
A
#
# COMPACT_ATOMS: atom_id res chain seq x y z
N MET A 1 -16.70 -35.16 13.51
CA MET A 1 -16.45 -34.60 12.17
C MET A 1 -15.30 -35.35 11.56
N GLN A 2 -15.48 -35.99 10.41
CA GLN A 2 -14.42 -36.77 9.78
C GLN A 2 -13.34 -35.80 9.24
N LYS A 3 -12.08 -36.24 9.21
CA LYS A 3 -10.93 -35.43 8.77
C LYS A 3 -11.15 -34.80 7.39
N GLU A 4 -11.75 -35.56 6.48
CA GLU A 4 -12.10 -35.11 5.11
C GLU A 4 -13.10 -33.95 5.08
N GLU A 5 -14.09 -33.93 5.98
CA GLU A 5 -15.07 -32.84 6.08
C GLU A 5 -14.40 -31.54 6.55
N ILE A 6 -13.39 -31.63 7.44
CA ILE A 6 -12.63 -30.47 7.91
C ILE A 6 -11.82 -29.88 6.76
N TYR A 7 -11.12 -30.72 5.99
CA TYR A 7 -10.34 -30.25 4.84
C TYR A 7 -11.23 -29.62 3.77
N LYS A 8 -12.36 -30.24 3.44
CA LYS A 8 -13.32 -29.68 2.47
C LYS A 8 -13.83 -28.31 2.90
N LYS A 9 -14.21 -28.18 4.17
CA LYS A 9 -14.67 -26.91 4.74
C LYS A 9 -13.57 -25.84 4.71
N PHE A 10 -12.32 -26.23 4.97
CA PHE A 10 -11.17 -25.33 4.89
C PHE A 10 -10.95 -24.84 3.44
N GLU A 11 -10.98 -25.73 2.46
CA GLU A 11 -10.84 -25.38 1.05
C GLU A 11 -11.95 -24.45 0.56
N GLU A 12 -13.19 -24.69 0.99
CA GLU A 12 -14.32 -23.82 0.70
C GLU A 12 -14.12 -22.41 1.30
N LEU A 13 -13.70 -22.34 2.56
CA LEU A 13 -13.41 -21.06 3.22
C LEU A 13 -12.23 -20.33 2.57
N ASP A 14 -11.21 -21.07 2.16
CA ASP A 14 -10.03 -20.54 1.47
C ASP A 14 -10.40 -19.90 0.14
N LYS A 15 -11.25 -20.56 -0.65
CA LYS A 15 -11.80 -20.02 -1.91
C LYS A 15 -12.61 -18.75 -1.67
N VAL A 16 -13.48 -18.75 -0.67
CA VAL A 16 -14.28 -17.56 -0.32
C VAL A 16 -13.39 -16.40 0.09
N ALA A 17 -12.37 -16.65 0.91
CA ALA A 17 -11.42 -15.63 1.35
C ALA A 17 -10.57 -15.08 0.19
N ALA A 18 -10.29 -15.90 -0.82
CA ALA A 18 -9.56 -15.46 -2.01
C ALA A 18 -10.36 -14.48 -2.89
N LEU A 19 -11.70 -14.54 -2.84
CA LEU A 19 -12.58 -13.67 -3.62
C LEU A 19 -12.79 -12.27 -3.01
N GLY A 20 -12.31 -12.01 -1.80
CA GLY A 20 -12.47 -10.70 -1.16
C GLY A 20 -13.94 -10.26 -1.14
N GLY A 21 -14.25 -9.14 -1.80
CA GLY A 21 -15.61 -8.60 -1.90
C GLY A 21 -16.55 -9.35 -2.88
N GLY A 22 -16.04 -10.39 -3.55
CA GLY A 22 -16.78 -11.24 -4.49
C GLY A 22 -16.64 -10.81 -5.95
N VAL A 23 -16.94 -11.74 -6.86
CA VAL A 23 -16.71 -11.64 -8.31
C VAL A 23 -17.23 -10.32 -8.91
N VAL A 24 -18.48 -9.95 -8.60
CA VAL A 24 -19.09 -8.72 -9.14
C VAL A 24 -18.28 -7.46 -8.81
N ARG A 25 -17.65 -7.41 -7.63
CA ARG A 25 -16.82 -6.26 -7.24
C ARG A 25 -15.43 -6.33 -7.83
N ILE A 26 -14.91 -7.54 -8.03
CA ILE A 26 -13.66 -7.76 -8.76
C ILE A 26 -13.82 -7.30 -10.22
N ASP A 27 -14.90 -7.70 -10.89
CA ASP A 27 -15.19 -7.28 -12.27
C ASP A 27 -15.24 -5.75 -12.39
N LYS A 28 -15.92 -5.07 -11.46
CA LYS A 28 -15.96 -3.60 -11.41
C LYS A 28 -14.57 -2.97 -11.20
N GLN A 29 -13.70 -3.60 -10.42
CA GLN A 29 -12.32 -3.16 -10.22
C GLN A 29 -11.54 -3.23 -11.53
N HIS A 30 -11.68 -4.35 -12.27
CA HIS A 30 -11.06 -4.55 -13.57
C HIS A 30 -11.64 -3.63 -14.64
N GLU A 31 -12.97 -3.42 -14.68
CA GLU A 31 -13.61 -2.44 -15.58
C GLU A 31 -13.09 -1.01 -15.38
N ALA A 32 -12.72 -0.67 -14.13
CA ALA A 32 -12.06 0.59 -13.81
C ALA A 32 -10.54 0.61 -14.17
N GLY A 33 -10.04 -0.44 -14.81
CA GLY A 33 -8.63 -0.58 -15.20
C GLY A 33 -7.67 -0.71 -14.01
N ARG A 34 -8.13 -1.31 -12.88
CA ARG A 34 -7.34 -1.50 -11.66
C ARG A 34 -7.22 -2.97 -11.30
N MET A 35 -6.06 -3.36 -10.78
CA MET A 35 -5.85 -4.70 -10.23
C MET A 35 -6.50 -4.85 -8.85
N THR A 36 -6.79 -6.09 -8.49
CA THR A 36 -7.15 -6.46 -7.11
C THR A 36 -5.92 -6.45 -6.19
N ALA A 37 -6.14 -6.43 -4.87
CA ALA A 37 -5.06 -6.51 -3.89
C ALA A 37 -4.18 -7.76 -4.06
N ARG A 38 -4.77 -8.89 -4.42
CA ARG A 38 -4.05 -10.15 -4.62
C ARG A 38 -3.20 -10.13 -5.88
N GLU A 39 -3.74 -9.64 -6.99
CA GLU A 39 -3.00 -9.50 -8.25
C GLU A 39 -1.80 -8.57 -8.10
N ARG A 40 -1.96 -7.47 -7.35
CA ARG A 40 -0.87 -6.55 -7.01
C ARG A 40 0.25 -7.24 -6.21
N ILE A 41 -0.11 -8.05 -5.21
CA ILE A 41 0.87 -8.82 -4.41
C ILE A 41 1.54 -9.90 -5.26
N ASP A 42 0.78 -10.62 -6.09
CA ASP A 42 1.31 -11.67 -6.95
C ASP A 42 2.29 -11.12 -8.00
N MET A 43 2.06 -9.91 -8.49
CA MET A 43 2.97 -9.23 -9.42
C MET A 43 4.20 -8.64 -8.72
N LEU A 44 4.03 -8.13 -7.50
CA LEU A 44 5.11 -7.50 -6.73
C LEU A 44 6.14 -8.53 -6.26
N LEU A 45 5.69 -9.69 -5.77
CA LEU A 45 6.54 -10.67 -5.11
C LEU A 45 7.06 -11.73 -6.08
N ASP A 46 8.14 -12.38 -5.71
CA ASP A 46 8.65 -13.54 -6.42
C ASP A 46 7.60 -14.67 -6.38
N LYS A 47 7.38 -15.29 -7.52
CA LYS A 47 6.31 -16.28 -7.70
C LYS A 47 6.36 -17.40 -6.65
N GLY A 48 5.23 -17.62 -5.97
CA GLY A 48 5.07 -18.71 -5.00
C GLY A 48 5.73 -18.45 -3.64
N THR A 49 6.23 -17.23 -3.36
CA THR A 49 6.88 -16.90 -2.09
C THR A 49 5.94 -16.25 -1.09
N PHE A 50 4.74 -15.83 -1.51
CA PHE A 50 3.80 -15.15 -0.63
C PHE A 50 3.24 -16.08 0.44
N VAL A 51 3.37 -15.68 1.69
CA VAL A 51 2.73 -16.31 2.85
C VAL A 51 1.75 -15.32 3.46
N GLU A 52 0.46 -15.59 3.27
CA GLU A 52 -0.61 -14.74 3.78
C GLU A 52 -0.83 -14.94 5.27
N LEU A 53 -0.96 -13.86 6.02
CA LEU A 53 -1.28 -13.84 7.44
C LEU A 53 -2.72 -13.36 7.66
N ASP A 54 -3.40 -14.00 8.64
CA ASP A 54 -4.76 -13.62 9.08
C ASP A 54 -5.80 -13.59 7.94
N LYS A 55 -5.69 -14.52 6.98
CA LYS A 55 -6.57 -14.63 5.80
C LYS A 55 -8.06 -14.73 6.16
N PHE A 56 -8.40 -15.38 7.27
CA PHE A 56 -9.79 -15.73 7.64
C PHE A 56 -10.41 -14.81 8.68
N VAL A 57 -9.69 -13.80 9.19
CA VAL A 57 -10.25 -12.89 10.17
C VAL A 57 -11.34 -12.02 9.56
N THR A 58 -12.35 -11.67 10.36
CA THR A 58 -13.42 -10.77 9.98
C THR A 58 -13.57 -9.68 11.03
N HIS A 59 -14.17 -8.54 10.65
CA HIS A 59 -14.46 -7.47 11.61
C HIS A 59 -15.37 -7.93 12.75
N ARG A 60 -15.33 -7.18 13.85
CA ARG A 60 -16.13 -7.43 15.06
C ARG A 60 -17.30 -6.45 15.21
N CYS A 61 -17.48 -5.55 14.23
CA CYS A 61 -18.54 -4.55 14.26
C CYS A 61 -19.93 -5.19 14.22
N THR A 62 -20.81 -4.76 15.13
CA THR A 62 -22.22 -5.17 15.22
C THR A 62 -23.16 -4.01 14.90
N ASN A 63 -22.65 -2.78 14.75
CA ASN A 63 -23.45 -1.61 14.43
C ASN A 63 -23.85 -1.57 12.97
N PHE A 64 -24.96 -0.92 12.67
CA PHE A 64 -25.45 -0.67 11.29
C PHE A 64 -25.63 -1.94 10.45
N GLY A 65 -25.94 -3.09 11.08
CA GLY A 65 -26.15 -4.36 10.38
C GLY A 65 -24.88 -5.04 9.88
N MET A 66 -23.70 -4.56 10.29
CA MET A 66 -22.41 -5.12 9.86
C MET A 66 -22.21 -6.57 10.28
N GLU A 67 -22.86 -7.03 11.35
CA GLU A 67 -22.79 -8.42 11.81
C GLU A 67 -23.23 -9.44 10.77
N LYS A 68 -24.09 -9.01 9.81
CA LYS A 68 -24.63 -9.85 8.73
C LYS A 68 -23.73 -9.90 7.48
N ASN A 69 -22.77 -9.01 7.40
CA ASN A 69 -21.90 -8.88 6.23
C ASN A 69 -20.43 -9.04 6.64
N LYS A 70 -19.95 -10.28 6.67
CA LYS A 70 -18.60 -10.62 7.09
C LYS A 70 -17.80 -11.15 5.91
N ILE A 71 -16.76 -10.39 5.51
CA ILE A 71 -15.83 -10.77 4.44
C ILE A 71 -14.53 -11.23 5.09
N PRO A 72 -14.04 -12.45 4.81
CA PRO A 72 -12.73 -12.91 5.28
C PRO A 72 -11.61 -11.99 4.81
N GLY A 73 -10.60 -11.78 5.66
CA GLY A 73 -9.51 -10.85 5.42
C GLY A 73 -9.85 -9.40 5.74
N ASP A 74 -11.13 -9.07 5.89
CA ASP A 74 -11.65 -7.75 6.31
C ASP A 74 -11.13 -6.56 5.49
N GLY A 75 -10.92 -6.77 4.17
CA GLY A 75 -10.49 -5.71 3.26
C GLY A 75 -8.99 -5.39 3.27
N VAL A 76 -8.18 -6.28 3.84
CA VAL A 76 -6.71 -6.19 3.75
C VAL A 76 -6.11 -7.58 3.52
N VAL A 77 -5.30 -7.72 2.49
CA VAL A 77 -4.42 -8.87 2.27
C VAL A 77 -3.06 -8.52 2.84
N SER A 78 -2.52 -9.34 3.73
CA SER A 78 -1.30 -9.03 4.45
C SER A 78 -0.43 -10.26 4.68
N GLY A 79 0.88 -10.10 4.64
CA GLY A 79 1.79 -11.20 4.81
C GLY A 79 3.25 -10.81 4.53
N TYR A 80 4.02 -11.80 4.10
CA TYR A 80 5.41 -11.62 3.70
C TYR A 80 5.73 -12.50 2.50
N GLY A 81 6.78 -12.14 1.79
CA GLY A 81 7.30 -12.89 0.65
C GLY A 81 8.71 -12.46 0.31
N LYS A 82 9.10 -12.67 -0.93
CA LYS A 82 10.43 -12.28 -1.40
C LYS A 82 10.34 -11.38 -2.64
N ILE A 83 11.30 -10.49 -2.76
CA ILE A 83 11.60 -9.72 -3.98
C ILE A 83 13.08 -9.96 -4.27
N GLU A 84 13.37 -10.59 -5.43
CA GLU A 84 14.74 -10.97 -5.81
C GLU A 84 15.48 -11.77 -4.73
N GLY A 85 14.73 -12.69 -4.09
CA GLY A 85 15.22 -13.54 -3.02
C GLY A 85 15.28 -12.88 -1.63
N ARG A 86 15.15 -11.56 -1.52
CA ARG A 86 15.15 -10.80 -0.24
C ARG A 86 13.78 -10.80 0.40
N GLN A 87 13.73 -11.02 1.70
CA GLN A 87 12.46 -10.99 2.45
C GLN A 87 11.90 -9.58 2.53
N VAL A 88 10.59 -9.47 2.27
CA VAL A 88 9.82 -8.23 2.44
C VAL A 88 8.49 -8.54 3.11
N PHE A 89 7.95 -7.57 3.82
CA PHE A 89 6.61 -7.62 4.38
C PHE A 89 5.69 -6.71 3.58
N VAL A 90 4.46 -7.18 3.31
CA VAL A 90 3.52 -6.47 2.44
C VAL A 90 2.12 -6.49 3.03
N TYR A 91 1.41 -5.39 2.85
CA TYR A 91 -0.03 -5.35 3.01
C TYR A 91 -0.66 -4.55 1.87
N ALA A 92 -1.83 -5.02 1.41
CA ALA A 92 -2.58 -4.41 0.33
C ALA A 92 -4.04 -4.21 0.76
N TYR A 93 -4.55 -3.01 0.59
CA TYR A 93 -5.97 -2.74 0.79
C TYR A 93 -6.77 -3.32 -0.36
N ASP A 94 -7.79 -4.11 -0.04
CA ASP A 94 -8.72 -4.67 -1.00
C ASP A 94 -9.97 -3.78 -1.13
N PHE A 95 -9.96 -2.95 -2.15
CA PHE A 95 -11.08 -2.03 -2.42
C PHE A 95 -12.40 -2.75 -2.69
N THR A 96 -12.35 -4.02 -3.14
CA THR A 96 -13.55 -4.83 -3.37
C THR A 96 -14.29 -5.14 -2.06
N ALA A 97 -13.58 -5.16 -0.93
CA ALA A 97 -14.13 -5.41 0.40
C ALA A 97 -14.27 -4.10 1.18
N TYR A 98 -15.48 -3.63 1.35
CA TYR A 98 -15.83 -2.39 2.09
C TYR A 98 -15.13 -1.12 1.57
N GLY A 99 -14.75 -1.06 0.28
CA GLY A 99 -13.99 0.06 -0.28
C GLY A 99 -12.59 0.22 0.33
N GLY A 100 -11.97 -0.88 0.78
CA GLY A 100 -10.66 -0.85 1.44
C GLY A 100 -10.63 -0.05 2.74
N THR A 101 -11.79 0.21 3.37
CA THR A 101 -11.84 1.05 4.58
C THR A 101 -11.23 0.36 5.79
N LEU A 102 -10.50 1.16 6.61
CA LEU A 102 -9.85 0.66 7.81
C LEU A 102 -10.85 0.35 8.92
N SER A 103 -10.75 -0.85 9.46
CA SER A 103 -11.42 -1.32 10.68
C SER A 103 -10.40 -1.55 11.78
N SER A 104 -10.86 -1.76 13.00
CA SER A 104 -9.99 -2.21 14.10
C SER A 104 -9.32 -3.55 13.81
N THR A 105 -10.00 -4.44 13.07
CA THR A 105 -9.50 -5.79 12.76
C THR A 105 -8.41 -5.75 11.69
N ASN A 106 -8.65 -5.08 10.56
CA ASN A 106 -7.63 -5.01 9.52
C ASN A 106 -6.45 -4.08 9.92
N ALA A 107 -6.68 -3.08 10.76
CA ALA A 107 -5.60 -2.32 11.38
C ALA A 107 -4.66 -3.23 12.21
N ALA A 108 -5.21 -4.16 12.99
CA ALA A 108 -4.41 -5.12 13.75
C ALA A 108 -3.56 -6.03 12.84
N LYS A 109 -4.06 -6.39 11.64
CA LYS A 109 -3.29 -7.13 10.63
C LYS A 109 -2.09 -6.32 10.12
N ILE A 110 -2.32 -5.05 9.78
CA ILE A 110 -1.29 -4.13 9.29
C ILE A 110 -0.21 -3.94 10.37
N VAL A 111 -0.61 -3.62 11.60
CA VAL A 111 0.29 -3.47 12.76
C VAL A 111 1.11 -4.75 12.98
N LYS A 112 0.49 -5.94 12.87
CA LYS A 112 1.21 -7.22 12.97
C LYS A 112 2.31 -7.32 11.90
N VAL A 113 2.01 -7.02 10.64
CA VAL A 113 2.97 -7.06 9.53
C VAL A 113 4.12 -6.08 9.77
N GLN A 114 3.82 -4.82 10.13
CA GLN A 114 4.82 -3.81 10.46
C GLN A 114 5.71 -4.24 11.64
N THR A 115 5.11 -4.80 12.70
CA THR A 115 5.86 -5.30 13.85
C THR A 115 6.77 -6.48 13.49
N LEU A 116 6.30 -7.39 12.64
CA LEU A 116 7.10 -8.52 12.16
C LEU A 116 8.25 -8.05 11.27
N ALA A 117 8.01 -7.07 10.40
CA ALA A 117 9.04 -6.47 9.57
C ALA A 117 10.16 -5.86 10.40
N LEU A 118 9.82 -5.05 11.42
CA LEU A 118 10.79 -4.49 12.37
C LEU A 118 11.60 -5.57 13.09
N LYS A 119 10.94 -6.63 13.57
CA LYS A 119 11.62 -7.74 14.27
C LYS A 119 12.56 -8.54 13.37
N ASN A 120 12.25 -8.61 12.08
CA ASN A 120 13.07 -9.35 11.10
C ASN A 120 14.08 -8.45 10.38
N GLY A 121 14.04 -7.12 10.60
CA GLY A 121 14.90 -6.19 9.88
C GLY A 121 14.66 -6.21 8.36
N ALA A 122 13.39 -6.25 7.94
CA ALA A 122 13.02 -6.38 6.53
C ALA A 122 12.10 -5.22 6.08
N PRO A 123 12.16 -4.80 4.80
CA PRO A 123 11.33 -3.72 4.27
C PRO A 123 9.84 -3.98 4.40
N VAL A 124 9.06 -2.90 4.53
CA VAL A 124 7.59 -2.90 4.52
C VAL A 124 7.09 -2.20 3.26
N ILE A 125 6.18 -2.87 2.54
CA ILE A 125 5.54 -2.32 1.35
C ILE A 125 4.04 -2.23 1.59
N ALA A 126 3.48 -1.04 1.43
CA ALA A 126 2.06 -0.73 1.55
C ALA A 126 1.45 -0.48 0.17
N LEU A 127 0.47 -1.28 -0.23
CA LEU A 127 -0.30 -1.09 -1.46
C LEU A 127 -1.67 -0.49 -1.09
N ASN A 128 -1.82 0.81 -1.31
CA ASN A 128 -2.92 1.61 -0.78
C ASN A 128 -4.01 1.83 -1.83
N ASP A 129 -5.24 1.45 -1.48
CA ASP A 129 -6.47 1.66 -2.26
C ASP A 129 -7.63 1.68 -1.26
N SER A 130 -7.89 2.85 -0.63
CA SER A 130 -8.75 2.92 0.56
C SER A 130 -9.58 4.19 0.62
N GLY A 131 -10.87 4.02 0.92
CA GLY A 131 -11.78 5.12 1.23
C GLY A 131 -11.58 5.77 2.60
N GLY A 132 -10.59 5.35 3.39
CA GLY A 132 -10.31 5.93 4.71
C GLY A 132 -10.85 5.09 5.87
N ALA A 133 -11.26 5.73 6.96
CA ALA A 133 -11.78 5.06 8.15
C ALA A 133 -13.16 4.43 7.90
N ARG A 134 -13.37 3.21 8.40
CA ARG A 134 -14.70 2.56 8.37
C ARG A 134 -15.62 3.25 9.37
N ILE A 135 -16.52 4.10 8.89
CA ILE A 135 -17.37 4.96 9.71
C ILE A 135 -18.29 4.18 10.65
N GLN A 136 -18.70 2.96 10.29
CA GLN A 136 -19.52 2.08 11.13
C GLN A 136 -18.82 1.65 12.43
N GLU A 137 -17.48 1.70 12.47
CA GLU A 137 -16.68 1.37 13.66
C GLU A 137 -16.31 2.62 14.48
N GLY A 138 -16.61 3.81 13.98
CA GLY A 138 -16.40 5.07 14.69
C GLY A 138 -14.95 5.25 15.19
N VAL A 139 -14.81 5.56 16.47
CA VAL A 139 -13.51 5.82 17.12
C VAL A 139 -12.56 4.61 17.07
N GLY A 140 -13.09 3.38 17.02
CA GLY A 140 -12.27 2.17 16.88
C GLY A 140 -11.43 2.14 15.61
N SER A 141 -12.00 2.60 14.50
CA SER A 141 -11.27 2.75 13.22
C SER A 141 -10.17 3.81 13.33
N LEU A 142 -10.43 4.95 13.98
CA LEU A 142 -9.43 6.00 14.18
C LEU A 142 -8.28 5.53 15.08
N ALA A 143 -8.58 4.78 16.14
CA ALA A 143 -7.56 4.16 16.99
C ALA A 143 -6.70 3.16 16.20
N GLY A 144 -7.29 2.46 15.23
CA GLY A 144 -6.56 1.60 14.29
C GLY A 144 -5.51 2.39 13.48
N TYR A 145 -5.88 3.54 12.93
CA TYR A 145 -4.91 4.43 12.25
C TYR A 145 -3.80 4.91 13.18
N ALA A 146 -4.13 5.34 14.41
CA ALA A 146 -3.13 5.76 15.37
C ALA A 146 -2.08 4.66 15.63
N SER A 147 -2.52 3.41 15.72
CA SER A 147 -1.61 2.26 15.91
C SER A 147 -0.70 2.02 14.69
N ILE A 148 -1.21 2.21 13.46
CA ILE A 148 -0.41 2.12 12.24
C ILE A 148 0.62 3.25 12.18
N PHE A 149 0.22 4.50 12.48
CA PHE A 149 1.14 5.65 12.49
C PHE A 149 2.25 5.47 13.52
N TYR A 150 1.93 4.94 14.70
CA TYR A 150 2.94 4.60 15.70
C TYR A 150 3.97 3.61 15.12
N GLN A 151 3.54 2.57 14.41
CA GLN A 151 4.47 1.63 13.78
C GLN A 151 5.30 2.28 12.66
N ASN A 152 4.69 3.17 11.84
CA ASN A 152 5.45 3.91 10.83
C ASN A 152 6.57 4.75 11.49
N THR A 153 6.29 5.42 12.60
CA THR A 153 7.31 6.22 13.30
C THR A 153 8.40 5.35 13.93
N MET A 154 8.04 4.19 14.47
CA MET A 154 9.03 3.24 15.03
C MET A 154 9.90 2.57 13.96
N ALA A 155 9.39 2.43 12.74
CA ALA A 155 10.10 1.85 11.61
C ALA A 155 11.01 2.86 10.88
N SER A 156 10.77 4.16 11.06
CA SER A 156 11.51 5.23 10.41
C SER A 156 13.01 5.15 10.73
N GLY A 157 13.84 5.10 9.69
CA GLY A 157 15.29 4.96 9.81
C GLY A 157 15.77 3.57 10.28
N VAL A 158 14.86 2.60 10.45
CA VAL A 158 15.19 1.22 10.86
C VAL A 158 15.05 0.25 9.69
N VAL A 159 13.92 0.24 9.02
CA VAL A 159 13.66 -0.55 7.82
C VAL A 159 13.04 0.33 6.73
N PRO A 160 13.33 0.10 5.45
CA PRO A 160 12.68 0.82 4.35
C PRO A 160 11.16 0.64 4.38
N GLN A 161 10.44 1.75 4.28
CA GLN A 161 8.98 1.81 4.19
C GLN A 161 8.59 2.39 2.85
N ILE A 162 7.91 1.61 2.02
CA ILE A 162 7.50 2.00 0.67
C ILE A 162 5.99 1.97 0.57
N SER A 163 5.39 3.04 0.10
CA SER A 163 3.95 3.15 -0.15
C SER A 163 3.66 3.36 -1.62
N ALA A 164 2.78 2.53 -2.18
CA ALA A 164 2.19 2.76 -3.50
C ALA A 164 0.73 3.14 -3.35
N ILE A 165 0.32 4.24 -3.96
CA ILE A 165 -1.06 4.68 -4.04
C ILE A 165 -1.61 4.20 -5.38
N LEU A 166 -2.53 3.23 -5.33
CA LEU A 166 -3.02 2.51 -6.51
C LEU A 166 -4.52 2.75 -6.76
N GLY A 167 -5.09 3.73 -6.06
CA GLY A 167 -6.48 4.12 -6.14
C GLY A 167 -6.75 5.31 -5.24
N PRO A 168 -8.00 5.50 -4.75
CA PRO A 168 -8.30 6.52 -3.76
C PRO A 168 -7.57 6.25 -2.44
N CYS A 169 -7.09 7.32 -1.81
CA CYS A 169 -6.42 7.28 -0.52
C CYS A 169 -6.85 8.53 0.26
N ALA A 170 -7.95 8.40 1.03
CA ALA A 170 -8.63 9.54 1.64
C ALA A 170 -8.55 9.52 3.17
N GLY A 171 -8.52 10.69 3.78
CA GLY A 171 -8.52 10.87 5.23
C GLY A 171 -7.31 10.20 5.89
N GLY A 172 -7.53 9.40 6.94
CA GLY A 172 -6.46 8.69 7.64
C GLY A 172 -5.61 7.78 6.75
N ALA A 173 -6.16 7.31 5.63
CA ALA A 173 -5.43 6.48 4.67
C ALA A 173 -4.28 7.21 3.99
N CYS A 174 -4.34 8.54 3.83
CA CYS A 174 -3.24 9.29 3.23
C CYS A 174 -2.13 9.64 4.22
N TYR A 175 -2.39 9.63 5.53
CA TYR A 175 -1.38 9.99 6.52
C TYR A 175 -0.31 8.90 6.69
N SER A 176 -0.69 7.63 6.72
CA SER A 176 0.29 6.54 6.83
C SER A 176 1.30 6.54 5.68
N PRO A 177 0.91 6.62 4.40
CA PRO A 177 1.86 6.79 3.29
C PRO A 177 2.77 8.01 3.46
N ALA A 178 2.24 9.15 3.91
CA ALA A 178 3.03 10.37 4.12
C ALA A 178 4.08 10.24 5.24
N LEU A 179 4.01 9.22 6.09
CA LEU A 179 4.99 8.88 7.13
C LEU A 179 6.02 7.84 6.65
N THR A 180 5.92 7.35 5.42
CA THR A 180 6.85 6.36 4.86
C THR A 180 7.99 7.02 4.07
N ASP A 181 9.04 6.26 3.75
CA ASP A 181 10.25 6.82 3.13
C ASP A 181 10.07 7.11 1.65
N PHE A 182 9.30 6.27 0.93
CA PHE A 182 9.07 6.41 -0.51
C PHE A 182 7.61 6.26 -0.86
N ILE A 183 7.11 7.17 -1.72
CA ILE A 183 5.72 7.19 -2.17
C ILE A 183 5.67 7.15 -3.69
N PHE A 184 4.93 6.18 -4.20
CA PHE A 184 4.61 6.00 -5.61
C PHE A 184 3.14 6.33 -5.86
N MET A 185 2.86 6.98 -6.99
CA MET A 185 1.48 7.22 -7.45
C MET A 185 1.33 6.86 -8.92
N VAL A 186 0.14 6.39 -9.30
CA VAL A 186 -0.24 6.11 -10.69
C VAL A 186 -1.02 7.31 -11.24
N LYS A 187 -0.65 7.81 -12.43
CA LYS A 187 -1.34 8.91 -13.10
C LYS A 187 -2.82 8.61 -13.29
N GLU A 188 -3.67 9.60 -13.10
CA GLU A 188 -5.12 9.57 -13.35
C GLU A 188 -5.91 8.50 -12.56
N LYS A 189 -5.23 7.65 -11.77
CA LYS A 189 -5.86 6.60 -10.96
C LYS A 189 -5.70 6.81 -9.47
N SER A 190 -4.59 7.41 -9.07
CA SER A 190 -4.22 7.58 -7.66
C SER A 190 -4.59 8.96 -7.16
N HIS A 191 -5.23 9.01 -6.00
CA HIS A 191 -5.58 10.25 -5.36
C HIS A 191 -5.24 10.20 -3.87
N MET A 192 -4.49 11.19 -3.39
CA MET A 192 -4.23 11.41 -1.95
C MET A 192 -4.82 12.76 -1.53
N PHE A 193 -5.74 12.76 -0.58
CA PHE A 193 -6.28 13.99 0.00
C PHE A 193 -6.80 13.75 1.42
N ILE A 194 -6.73 14.77 2.25
CA ILE A 194 -7.25 14.73 3.62
C ILE A 194 -8.77 14.56 3.59
N THR A 195 -9.43 15.25 2.66
CA THR A 195 -10.88 15.17 2.43
C THR A 195 -11.20 15.32 0.95
N GLY A 196 -12.27 14.67 0.49
CA GLY A 196 -12.65 14.67 -0.92
C GLY A 196 -13.29 15.99 -1.38
N PRO A 197 -13.45 16.19 -2.71
CA PRO A 197 -14.01 17.42 -3.30
C PRO A 197 -15.36 17.85 -2.74
N ASP A 198 -16.26 16.91 -2.44
CA ASP A 198 -17.58 17.19 -1.90
C ASP A 198 -17.53 17.86 -0.52
N VAL A 199 -16.60 17.43 0.32
CA VAL A 199 -16.39 18.02 1.66
C VAL A 199 -15.71 19.39 1.52
N VAL A 200 -14.73 19.54 0.64
CA VAL A 200 -14.11 20.83 0.32
C VAL A 200 -15.21 21.82 -0.09
N LYS A 201 -16.07 21.44 -1.06
CA LYS A 201 -17.18 22.28 -1.50
C LYS A 201 -18.15 22.65 -0.38
N ALA A 202 -18.45 21.69 0.51
CA ALA A 202 -19.38 21.95 1.62
C ALA A 202 -18.81 22.90 2.68
N VAL A 203 -17.49 22.90 2.90
CA VAL A 203 -16.84 23.66 3.97
C VAL A 203 -16.27 24.99 3.48
N THR A 204 -15.56 24.97 2.34
CA THR A 204 -14.88 26.16 1.80
C THR A 204 -15.63 26.81 0.64
N HIS A 205 -16.70 26.17 0.13
CA HIS A 205 -17.48 26.60 -1.06
C HIS A 205 -16.68 26.61 -2.36
N GLU A 206 -15.50 25.99 -2.38
CA GLU A 206 -14.66 25.83 -3.56
C GLU A 206 -15.07 24.57 -4.32
N THR A 207 -15.13 24.66 -5.65
CA THR A 207 -15.33 23.49 -6.51
C THR A 207 -13.98 23.11 -7.10
N VAL A 208 -13.51 21.89 -6.81
CA VAL A 208 -12.22 21.37 -7.24
C VAL A 208 -12.39 19.94 -7.73
N GLU A 209 -11.69 19.58 -8.81
CA GLU A 209 -11.67 18.23 -9.33
C GLU A 209 -10.70 17.33 -8.52
N LYS A 210 -10.91 16.00 -8.54
CA LYS A 210 -10.07 15.05 -7.77
C LYS A 210 -8.60 15.13 -8.16
N GLU A 211 -8.31 15.23 -9.45
CA GLU A 211 -6.94 15.35 -9.96
C GLU A 211 -6.26 16.65 -9.52
N GLU A 212 -7.02 17.75 -9.50
CA GLU A 212 -6.52 19.04 -9.05
C GLU A 212 -6.30 19.08 -7.53
N LEU A 213 -7.16 18.40 -6.77
CA LEU A 213 -7.07 18.36 -5.30
C LEU A 213 -5.92 17.47 -4.81
N GLY A 214 -5.74 16.28 -5.41
CA GLY A 214 -4.80 15.31 -4.89
C GLY A 214 -4.36 14.22 -5.86
N GLY A 215 -4.31 14.55 -7.16
CA GLY A 215 -3.77 13.64 -8.18
C GLY A 215 -2.25 13.51 -8.14
N ALA A 216 -1.71 12.54 -8.85
CA ALA A 216 -0.28 12.22 -8.88
C ALA A 216 0.58 13.41 -9.28
N TYR A 217 0.14 14.19 -10.29
CA TYR A 217 0.87 15.37 -10.74
C TYR A 217 0.95 16.47 -9.67
N VAL A 218 -0.14 16.70 -8.93
CA VAL A 218 -0.16 17.72 -7.85
C VAL A 218 0.82 17.35 -6.76
N HIS A 219 0.87 16.07 -6.39
CA HIS A 219 1.76 15.61 -5.34
C HIS A 219 3.22 15.50 -5.76
N SER A 220 3.52 15.35 -7.05
CA SER A 220 4.90 15.36 -7.54
C SER A 220 5.44 16.76 -7.79
N SER A 221 4.60 17.69 -8.30
CA SER A 221 5.08 19.01 -8.75
C SER A 221 4.81 20.16 -7.79
N LYS A 222 3.73 20.08 -6.97
CA LYS A 222 3.35 21.16 -6.05
C LYS A 222 3.65 20.84 -4.59
N SER A 223 3.19 19.69 -4.08
CA SER A 223 3.38 19.35 -2.66
C SER A 223 4.70 18.63 -2.38
N GLY A 224 5.29 17.95 -3.37
CA GLY A 224 6.50 17.16 -3.20
C GLY A 224 6.32 15.88 -2.35
N VAL A 225 5.08 15.48 -2.06
CA VAL A 225 4.79 14.29 -1.24
C VAL A 225 5.08 13.00 -2.02
N THR A 226 4.82 12.98 -3.33
CA THR A 226 5.09 11.82 -4.18
C THR A 226 6.49 11.90 -4.77
N HIS A 227 7.26 10.83 -4.57
CA HIS A 227 8.63 10.70 -5.10
C HIS A 227 8.65 10.15 -6.52
N PHE A 228 7.74 9.21 -6.85
CA PHE A 228 7.69 8.53 -8.14
C PHE A 228 6.26 8.56 -8.70
N VAL A 229 6.14 8.91 -9.98
CA VAL A 229 4.88 8.90 -10.72
C VAL A 229 5.03 7.97 -11.90
N CYS A 230 4.17 6.95 -11.97
CA CYS A 230 4.17 5.92 -13.00
C CYS A 230 2.90 6.01 -13.85
N ASP A 231 2.95 5.48 -15.06
CA ASP A 231 1.79 5.50 -15.97
C ASP A 231 0.80 4.36 -15.64
N THR A 232 1.29 3.23 -15.12
CA THR A 232 0.47 2.04 -14.80
C THR A 232 0.76 1.47 -13.42
N GLU A 233 -0.14 0.60 -12.92
CA GLU A 233 0.09 -0.14 -11.68
C GLU A 233 1.27 -1.13 -11.83
N GLU A 234 1.40 -1.78 -13.00
CA GLU A 234 2.49 -2.70 -13.32
C GLU A 234 3.84 -2.00 -13.25
N GLU A 235 3.96 -0.84 -13.90
CA GLU A 235 5.17 -0.02 -13.85
C GLU A 235 5.52 0.36 -12.41
N THR A 236 4.52 0.75 -11.62
CA THR A 236 4.70 1.09 -10.21
C THR A 236 5.28 -0.09 -9.43
N LEU A 237 4.73 -1.29 -9.59
CA LEU A 237 5.19 -2.48 -8.88
C LEU A 237 6.61 -2.90 -9.31
N MET A 238 6.93 -2.77 -10.62
CA MET A 238 8.29 -3.02 -11.11
C MET A 238 9.28 -1.98 -10.58
N SER A 239 8.91 -0.71 -10.56
CA SER A 239 9.76 0.36 -10.01
C SER A 239 10.01 0.21 -8.50
N ILE A 240 9.07 -0.34 -7.75
CA ILE A 240 9.29 -0.70 -6.34
C ILE A 240 10.34 -1.81 -6.22
N ARG A 241 10.28 -2.83 -7.08
CA ARG A 241 11.30 -3.91 -7.11
C ARG A 241 12.68 -3.33 -7.43
N GLU A 242 12.76 -2.45 -8.42
CA GLU A 242 13.99 -1.76 -8.80
C GLU A 242 14.53 -0.88 -7.65
N LEU A 243 13.69 -0.06 -7.02
CA LEU A 243 14.09 0.75 -5.86
C LEU A 243 14.70 -0.10 -4.76
N LEU A 244 14.09 -1.25 -4.44
CA LEU A 244 14.61 -2.16 -3.42
C LEU A 244 15.99 -2.72 -3.75
N SER A 245 16.37 -2.83 -5.03
CA SER A 245 17.70 -3.29 -5.44
C SER A 245 18.81 -2.31 -5.03
N PHE A 246 18.49 -1.05 -4.75
CA PHE A 246 19.43 -0.01 -4.29
C PHE A 246 19.46 0.15 -2.76
N LEU A 247 18.46 -0.39 -2.05
CA LEU A 247 18.31 -0.18 -0.62
C LEU A 247 18.81 -1.40 0.19
N PRO A 248 19.44 -1.17 1.37
CA PRO A 248 19.66 -2.25 2.33
C PRO A 248 18.32 -2.77 2.89
N SER A 249 18.30 -3.94 3.53
CA SER A 249 17.09 -4.47 4.17
C SER A 249 16.74 -3.72 5.46
N ASN A 250 17.75 -3.18 6.13
CA ASN A 250 17.61 -2.44 7.39
C ASN A 250 18.85 -1.56 7.64
N ASN A 251 18.82 -0.77 8.70
CA ASN A 251 19.90 0.16 9.04
C ASN A 251 21.18 -0.49 9.59
N MET A 252 21.22 -1.80 9.76
CA MET A 252 22.40 -2.56 10.18
C MET A 252 23.14 -3.17 8.98
N GLU A 253 22.60 -3.07 7.79
CA GLU A 253 23.18 -3.56 6.54
C GLU A 253 23.70 -2.39 5.69
N ASP A 254 24.78 -2.64 4.94
CA ASP A 254 25.25 -1.70 3.92
C ASP A 254 24.36 -1.76 2.67
N ALA A 255 24.39 -0.68 1.88
CA ALA A 255 23.73 -0.64 0.59
C ALA A 255 24.25 -1.77 -0.33
N PRO A 256 23.39 -2.38 -1.16
CA PRO A 256 23.80 -3.41 -2.10
C PRO A 256 24.94 -2.94 -3.00
N SER A 257 25.98 -3.74 -3.13
CA SER A 257 27.12 -3.45 -4.02
C SER A 257 26.98 -4.25 -5.30
N LEU A 258 26.94 -3.57 -6.42
CA LEU A 258 26.88 -4.20 -7.75
C LEU A 258 28.25 -4.09 -8.43
N PRO A 259 28.69 -5.12 -9.15
CA PRO A 259 29.89 -5.04 -9.99
C PRO A 259 29.73 -3.92 -11.00
N CYS A 260 30.66 -3.01 -11.04
CA CYS A 260 30.69 -1.93 -12.02
C CYS A 260 31.93 -2.09 -12.92
N SER A 261 31.73 -2.06 -14.24
CA SER A 261 32.80 -2.09 -15.24
C SER A 261 33.27 -0.69 -15.66
N ASP A 262 32.66 0.35 -15.11
CA ASP A 262 33.04 1.73 -15.41
C ASP A 262 34.42 2.06 -14.83
N ASP A 263 35.24 2.76 -15.63
CA ASP A 263 36.54 3.22 -15.18
C ASP A 263 36.35 4.30 -14.09
N ILE A 264 37.00 4.12 -12.95
CA ILE A 264 36.98 5.09 -11.83
C ILE A 264 37.46 6.49 -12.26
N ARG A 265 38.23 6.57 -13.37
CA ARG A 265 38.73 7.81 -13.94
C ARG A 265 37.83 8.39 -15.04
N ARG A 266 36.66 7.77 -15.30
CA ARG A 266 35.72 8.29 -16.28
C ARG A 266 35.29 9.70 -15.90
N GLU A 267 35.58 10.65 -16.77
CA GLU A 267 35.10 12.02 -16.64
C GLU A 267 33.62 12.08 -16.96
N THR A 268 32.81 12.55 -16.02
CA THR A 268 31.37 12.76 -16.21
C THR A 268 31.12 14.16 -16.72
N VAL A 269 30.11 14.35 -17.55
CA VAL A 269 29.71 15.70 -18.04
C VAL A 269 28.89 16.48 -17.02
N SER A 270 28.99 16.14 -15.75
CA SER A 270 28.25 16.82 -14.66
C SER A 270 28.56 18.32 -14.55
N TYR A 271 29.79 18.73 -14.89
CA TYR A 271 30.16 20.14 -14.96
C TYR A 271 29.33 20.95 -15.96
N THR A 272 28.82 20.34 -17.04
CA THR A 272 27.98 20.99 -18.04
C THR A 272 26.65 21.45 -17.42
N HIS A 273 26.11 20.67 -16.51
CA HIS A 273 24.86 20.99 -15.80
C HIS A 273 25.08 21.97 -14.64
N LEU A 274 26.28 22.00 -14.06
CA LEU A 274 26.62 22.90 -12.96
C LEU A 274 27.04 24.32 -13.45
N THR A 275 27.59 24.45 -14.66
CA THR A 275 28.09 25.69 -15.17
C THR A 275 27.14 26.46 -16.08
N LEU A 276 26.15 25.78 -16.71
CA LEU A 276 25.20 26.45 -17.58
C LEU A 276 24.36 27.56 -16.92
N PRO A 277 23.97 27.50 -15.64
CA PRO A 277 23.29 28.60 -14.97
C PRO A 277 24.18 29.81 -14.67
N THR A 278 25.51 29.69 -14.76
CA THR A 278 26.44 30.75 -14.41
C THR A 278 26.94 31.56 -15.63
N ILE A 279 26.45 31.19 -16.82
CA ILE A 279 26.85 31.86 -18.08
C ILE A 279 25.80 32.90 -18.53
N LEU A 280 24.76 33.10 -17.73
CA LEU A 280 23.79 34.18 -17.90
C LEU A 280 23.98 35.26 -16.84
#